data_a288de2a3e62cb59bd25701fe4882e63
#
_entry.id   a288de2a3e62cb59bd25701fe4882e63
#
_cell.length_a   1.000
_cell.length_b   1.000
_cell.length_c   1.000
_cell.angle_alpha   90.00
_cell.angle_beta   90.00
_cell.angle_gamma   90.00
#
_symmetry.space_group_name_H-M   'P 1'
#
loop_
_entity.id
_entity.type
_entity.pdbx_description
1 polymer ?
#
loop_
_entity_poly.entity_id
_entity_poly.type
_entity_poly.pdbx_seq_one_letter_code
_entity_poly.pdbx_strand_id
1 'polypeptide(L)'
;RPIVVPVGVDQDPHLRLTRGLAGKTNWFNVGPGKRSGALIRLSVQEENAEALGQSPNGRIDRAKRQSIFDRIVNNMEAMGFSDIMSNPKEGTVMVPSATSQDIHRIRMQLLAYERTLGGQGLLAPSSTYHHFAVGLTGDKMSSSKPKTTIFLDDEIAAVEKKIKRAFSGGQPTIEEHRRLGGNPDIDVAYQYMMYFFEDDDDYLQEINQHYRSGALLAGEMKQLCIDRATEWLSNHQEKKDETAHL
;
A
#
# COMPACT_ATOMS: atom_id res chain seq x y z
N ARG A 1 8.65 12.03 9.34
CA ARG A 1 9.11 10.64 9.28
C ARG A 1 8.46 9.96 8.09
N PRO A 2 9.14 9.03 7.39
CA PRO A 2 8.49 8.24 6.35
C PRO A 2 7.39 7.37 6.96
N ILE A 3 6.27 7.24 6.22
CA ILE A 3 5.12 6.43 6.63
C ILE A 3 4.95 5.33 5.59
N VAL A 4 4.80 4.10 6.06
CA VAL A 4 4.42 2.95 5.23
C VAL A 4 2.98 2.58 5.58
N VAL A 5 2.12 2.53 4.58
CA VAL A 5 0.71 2.20 4.73
C VAL A 5 0.46 0.82 4.13
N PRO A 6 0.24 -0.22 4.96
CA PRO A 6 -0.14 -1.52 4.46
C PRO A 6 -1.61 -1.47 4.03
N VAL A 7 -1.89 -1.90 2.79
CA VAL A 7 -3.25 -1.86 2.22
C VAL A 7 -3.52 -3.03 1.29
N GLY A 8 -4.79 -3.35 1.10
CA GLY A 8 -5.23 -4.20 0.01
C GLY A 8 -4.99 -3.52 -1.36
N VAL A 9 -4.81 -4.31 -2.39
CA VAL A 9 -4.57 -3.81 -3.77
C VAL A 9 -5.68 -2.90 -4.30
N ASP A 10 -6.90 -3.04 -3.79
CA ASP A 10 -8.06 -2.21 -4.13
C ASP A 10 -7.94 -0.77 -3.61
N GLN A 11 -7.04 -0.48 -2.67
CA GLN A 11 -6.79 0.85 -2.11
C GLN A 11 -5.74 1.66 -2.89
N ASP A 12 -5.11 1.08 -3.93
CA ASP A 12 -4.10 1.78 -4.73
C ASP A 12 -4.59 3.13 -5.32
N PRO A 13 -5.83 3.26 -5.82
CA PRO A 13 -6.33 4.55 -6.31
C PRO A 13 -6.32 5.65 -5.25
N HIS A 14 -6.66 5.33 -4.00
CA HIS A 14 -6.64 6.29 -2.88
C HIS A 14 -5.22 6.71 -2.52
N LEU A 15 -4.27 5.77 -2.53
CA LEU A 15 -2.86 6.07 -2.27
C LEU A 15 -2.23 6.90 -3.39
N ARG A 16 -2.59 6.65 -4.66
CA ARG A 16 -2.16 7.49 -5.79
C ARG A 16 -2.68 8.91 -5.65
N LEU A 17 -3.96 9.06 -5.25
CA LEU A 17 -4.54 10.39 -4.98
C LEU A 17 -3.79 11.10 -3.84
N THR A 18 -3.54 10.42 -2.73
CA THR A 18 -2.80 10.97 -1.57
C THR A 18 -1.39 11.42 -1.95
N ARG A 19 -0.67 10.60 -2.73
CA ARG A 19 0.67 10.96 -3.26
C ARG A 19 0.61 12.15 -4.20
N GLY A 20 -0.41 12.19 -5.05
CA GLY A 20 -0.66 13.31 -5.98
C GLY A 20 -0.95 14.61 -5.24
N LEU A 21 -1.77 14.57 -4.19
CA LEU A 21 -2.07 15.72 -3.34
C LEU A 21 -0.82 16.22 -2.62
N ALA A 22 -0.04 15.31 -1.99
CA ALA A 22 1.21 15.69 -1.34
C ALA A 22 2.17 16.39 -2.33
N GLY A 23 2.30 15.89 -3.56
CA GLY A 23 3.13 16.49 -4.59
C GLY A 23 2.63 17.86 -5.05
N LYS A 24 1.31 18.09 -5.10
CA LYS A 24 0.71 19.37 -5.50
C LYS A 24 0.77 20.42 -4.40
N THR A 25 0.67 19.99 -3.15
CA THR A 25 0.68 20.89 -1.97
C THR A 25 2.09 21.39 -1.65
N ASN A 26 3.11 20.59 -1.92
CA ASN A 26 4.50 20.97 -1.66
C ASN A 26 4.95 22.13 -2.56
N TRP A 27 5.69 23.05 -1.98
CA TRP A 27 6.23 24.21 -2.67
C TRP A 27 7.45 23.85 -3.54
N PHE A 28 8.23 22.86 -3.11
CA PHE A 28 9.39 22.38 -3.84
C PHE A 28 9.14 20.98 -4.41
N ASN A 29 9.13 20.87 -5.72
CA ASN A 29 9.04 19.60 -6.42
C ASN A 29 10.44 19.15 -6.87
N VAL A 30 10.85 17.95 -6.43
CA VAL A 30 12.15 17.34 -6.76
C VAL A 30 11.91 16.10 -7.60
N GLY A 31 12.49 16.10 -8.79
CA GLY A 31 12.40 14.97 -9.72
C GLY A 31 13.67 14.80 -10.54
N PRO A 32 13.68 13.79 -11.43
CA PRO A 32 14.78 13.62 -12.37
C PRO A 32 14.89 14.79 -13.34
N GLY A 33 16.10 15.19 -13.64
CA GLY A 33 16.40 16.15 -14.71
C GLY A 33 16.09 15.56 -16.10
N LYS A 34 15.95 16.42 -17.11
CA LYS A 34 15.60 15.98 -18.49
C LYS A 34 16.63 15.03 -19.11
N ARG A 35 17.91 15.17 -18.78
CA ARG A 35 19.00 14.34 -19.33
C ARG A 35 19.66 13.49 -18.24
N SER A 36 19.93 14.09 -17.09
CA SER A 36 20.52 13.44 -15.90
C SER A 36 20.28 14.32 -14.68
N GLY A 37 20.65 13.83 -13.50
CA GLY A 37 20.65 14.58 -12.26
C GLY A 37 19.28 14.83 -11.67
N ALA A 38 19.24 15.77 -10.73
CA ALA A 38 18.03 16.22 -10.05
C ALA A 38 17.58 17.59 -10.56
N LEU A 39 16.28 17.77 -10.72
CA LEU A 39 15.64 19.04 -11.01
C LEU A 39 14.70 19.41 -9.86
N ILE A 40 14.98 20.53 -9.24
CA ILE A 40 14.14 21.16 -8.21
C ILE A 40 13.32 22.26 -8.89
N ARG A 41 12.02 22.25 -8.66
CA ARG A 41 11.12 23.29 -9.15
C ARG A 41 10.34 23.93 -8.00
N LEU A 42 10.28 25.25 -8.01
CA LEU A 42 9.42 26.00 -7.13
C LEU A 42 8.00 26.01 -7.70
N SER A 43 7.03 25.52 -6.92
CA SER A 43 5.59 25.58 -7.24
C SER A 43 4.97 26.77 -6.51
N VAL A 44 4.55 27.79 -7.26
CA VAL A 44 3.92 28.97 -6.69
C VAL A 44 2.42 28.88 -6.90
N GLN A 45 1.69 28.68 -5.79
CA GLN A 45 0.22 28.75 -5.77
C GLN A 45 -0.19 30.08 -5.09
N GLU A 46 -1.42 30.56 -5.32
CA GLU A 46 -1.88 31.83 -4.80
C GLU A 46 -1.70 31.96 -3.27
N GLU A 47 -2.06 30.92 -2.54
CA GLU A 47 -1.99 30.84 -1.09
C GLU A 47 -0.56 30.92 -0.51
N ASN A 48 0.46 30.55 -1.30
CA ASN A 48 1.86 30.56 -0.87
C ASN A 48 2.73 31.60 -1.63
N ALA A 49 2.14 32.35 -2.52
CA ALA A 49 2.83 33.26 -3.42
C ALA A 49 3.68 34.29 -2.66
N GLU A 50 3.14 34.91 -1.63
CA GLU A 50 3.83 35.92 -0.82
C GLU A 50 5.02 35.31 -0.06
N ALA A 51 4.85 34.14 0.53
CA ALA A 51 5.93 33.42 1.21
C ALA A 51 7.08 33.08 0.26
N LEU A 52 6.78 32.83 -1.02
CA LEU A 52 7.74 32.48 -2.05
C LEU A 52 8.26 33.68 -2.87
N GLY A 53 7.99 34.89 -2.40
CA GLY A 53 8.46 36.12 -3.06
C GLY A 53 7.70 36.48 -4.33
N GLN A 54 6.42 36.12 -4.42
CA GLN A 54 5.54 36.54 -5.50
C GLN A 54 4.29 37.21 -4.92
N SER A 55 3.96 38.39 -5.39
CA SER A 55 2.72 39.07 -4.99
C SER A 55 1.51 38.53 -5.78
N PRO A 56 0.26 38.75 -5.30
CA PRO A 56 -0.96 38.33 -5.99
C PRO A 56 -1.10 38.84 -7.43
N ASN A 57 -0.47 39.96 -7.77
CA ASN A 57 -0.45 40.53 -9.11
C ASN A 57 0.69 39.97 -10.00
N GLY A 58 1.34 38.90 -9.61
CA GLY A 58 2.41 38.23 -10.36
C GLY A 58 3.80 38.88 -10.25
N ARG A 59 3.92 40.02 -9.53
CA ARG A 59 5.24 40.63 -9.31
C ARG A 59 6.12 39.76 -8.43
N ILE A 60 7.39 39.64 -8.82
CA ILE A 60 8.39 38.86 -8.08
C ILE A 60 9.17 39.79 -7.15
N ASP A 61 9.14 39.52 -5.86
CA ASP A 61 10.12 40.08 -4.92
C ASP A 61 11.47 39.34 -5.15
N ARG A 62 12.34 40.01 -5.92
CA ARG A 62 13.62 39.44 -6.35
C ARG A 62 14.54 39.13 -5.19
N ALA A 63 14.55 39.97 -4.16
CA ALA A 63 15.44 39.79 -3.01
C ALA A 63 15.02 38.57 -2.19
N LYS A 64 13.74 38.47 -1.87
CA LYS A 64 13.18 37.35 -1.11
C LYS A 64 13.35 36.01 -1.89
N ARG A 65 13.02 36.04 -3.18
CA ARG A 65 13.16 34.86 -4.02
C ARG A 65 14.62 34.45 -4.18
N GLN A 66 15.54 35.38 -4.34
CA GLN A 66 16.98 35.11 -4.39
C GLN A 66 17.45 34.44 -3.10
N SER A 67 17.08 34.96 -1.94
CA SER A 67 17.43 34.38 -0.64
C SER A 67 16.94 32.91 -0.48
N ILE A 68 15.75 32.60 -0.98
CA ILE A 68 15.26 31.21 -0.98
C ILE A 68 16.16 30.31 -1.84
N PHE A 69 16.52 30.77 -3.02
CA PHE A 69 17.35 30.01 -3.95
C PHE A 69 18.80 29.87 -3.45
N ASP A 70 19.37 30.92 -2.87
CA ASP A 70 20.68 30.87 -2.22
C ASP A 70 20.71 29.81 -1.10
N ARG A 71 19.63 29.74 -0.31
CA ARG A 71 19.52 28.71 0.72
C ARG A 71 19.41 27.29 0.12
N ILE A 72 18.73 27.12 -1.01
CA ILE A 72 18.68 25.82 -1.71
C ILE A 72 20.08 25.45 -2.19
N VAL A 73 20.80 26.37 -2.81
CA VAL A 73 22.18 26.16 -3.30
C VAL A 73 23.08 25.76 -2.14
N ASN A 74 23.09 26.53 -1.05
CA ASN A 74 23.88 26.23 0.16
C ASN A 74 23.56 24.85 0.74
N ASN A 75 22.29 24.44 0.72
CA ASN A 75 21.92 23.11 1.17
C ASN A 75 22.48 22.01 0.25
N MET A 76 22.50 22.24 -1.07
CA MET A 76 23.07 21.30 -2.04
C MET A 76 24.59 21.21 -1.89
N GLU A 77 25.27 22.34 -1.72
CA GLU A 77 26.71 22.40 -1.44
C GLU A 77 27.05 21.64 -0.15
N ALA A 78 26.29 21.83 0.92
CA ALA A 78 26.44 21.10 2.18
C ALA A 78 26.21 19.58 2.04
N MET A 79 25.48 19.15 1.00
CA MET A 79 25.32 17.75 0.65
C MET A 79 26.45 17.19 -0.23
N GLY A 80 27.43 18.04 -0.62
CA GLY A 80 28.61 17.67 -1.41
C GLY A 80 28.46 17.89 -2.92
N PHE A 81 27.45 18.58 -3.39
CA PHE A 81 27.29 18.92 -4.82
C PHE A 81 28.03 20.21 -5.15
N SER A 82 28.69 20.25 -6.31
CA SER A 82 29.44 21.42 -6.80
C SER A 82 28.96 21.92 -8.17
N ASP A 83 28.16 21.13 -8.88
CA ASP A 83 27.68 21.42 -10.24
C ASP A 83 26.24 21.96 -10.25
N ILE A 84 25.93 22.90 -9.33
CA ILE A 84 24.60 23.42 -9.10
C ILE A 84 24.28 24.57 -10.06
N MET A 85 23.19 24.44 -10.78
CA MET A 85 22.70 25.47 -11.72
C MET A 85 21.40 26.05 -11.20
N SER A 86 21.45 27.28 -10.70
CA SER A 86 20.28 27.98 -10.11
C SER A 86 19.72 29.02 -11.08
N ASN A 87 18.41 28.98 -11.31
CA ASN A 87 17.67 29.99 -12.05
C ASN A 87 16.45 30.48 -11.26
N PRO A 88 16.61 31.46 -10.36
CA PRO A 88 15.53 32.00 -9.54
C PRO A 88 14.38 32.60 -10.36
N LYS A 89 14.65 33.15 -11.55
CA LYS A 89 13.59 33.71 -12.41
C LYS A 89 12.61 32.64 -12.89
N GLU A 90 13.14 31.51 -13.35
CA GLU A 90 12.34 30.36 -13.79
C GLU A 90 11.87 29.48 -12.63
N GLY A 91 12.34 29.72 -11.41
CA GLY A 91 12.00 28.94 -10.26
C GLY A 91 12.62 27.53 -10.27
N THR A 92 13.84 27.38 -10.76
CA THR A 92 14.48 26.08 -10.92
C THR A 92 15.91 26.03 -10.35
N VAL A 93 16.28 24.87 -9.81
CA VAL A 93 17.67 24.50 -9.52
C VAL A 93 17.92 23.12 -10.11
N MET A 94 19.03 22.96 -10.83
CA MET A 94 19.46 21.69 -11.39
C MET A 94 20.75 21.25 -10.73
N VAL A 95 20.87 19.96 -10.44
CA VAL A 95 22.07 19.32 -9.90
C VAL A 95 22.40 18.11 -10.82
N PRO A 96 23.20 18.33 -11.88
CA PRO A 96 23.44 17.32 -12.94
C PRO A 96 24.09 16.03 -12.45
N SER A 97 24.95 16.09 -11.44
CA SER A 97 25.64 14.91 -10.86
C SER A 97 24.81 14.08 -9.90
N ALA A 98 23.62 14.55 -9.50
CA ALA A 98 22.79 13.84 -8.54
C ALA A 98 22.28 12.50 -9.09
N THR A 99 22.42 11.45 -8.28
CA THR A 99 21.88 10.10 -8.57
C THR A 99 20.40 9.97 -8.18
N SER A 100 19.78 8.84 -8.49
CA SER A 100 18.41 8.56 -8.07
C SER A 100 18.26 8.53 -6.54
N GLN A 101 19.30 8.08 -5.82
CA GLN A 101 19.30 8.11 -4.36
C GLN A 101 19.41 9.54 -3.83
N ASP A 102 20.19 10.39 -4.50
CA ASP A 102 20.34 11.79 -4.13
C ASP A 102 19.05 12.58 -4.33
N ILE A 103 18.23 12.27 -5.34
CA ILE A 103 16.92 12.88 -5.53
C ILE A 103 16.05 12.72 -4.28
N HIS A 104 16.07 11.54 -3.65
CA HIS A 104 15.35 11.34 -2.40
C HIS A 104 15.92 12.18 -1.23
N ARG A 105 17.24 12.19 -1.08
CA ARG A 105 17.93 12.98 -0.04
C ARG A 105 17.65 14.49 -0.20
N ILE A 106 17.76 15.00 -1.43
CA ILE A 106 17.45 16.40 -1.78
C ILE A 106 15.99 16.72 -1.44
N ARG A 107 15.06 15.84 -1.81
CA ARG A 107 13.64 15.99 -1.48
C ARG A 107 13.41 16.12 0.02
N MET A 108 14.01 15.24 0.81
CA MET A 108 13.87 15.28 2.28
C MET A 108 14.36 16.60 2.88
N GLN A 109 15.52 17.10 2.41
CA GLN A 109 16.05 18.39 2.82
C GLN A 109 15.13 19.56 2.46
N LEU A 110 14.59 19.55 1.25
CA LEU A 110 13.72 20.63 0.80
C LEU A 110 12.34 20.61 1.48
N LEU A 111 11.78 19.45 1.81
CA LEU A 111 10.58 19.37 2.62
C LEU A 111 10.80 19.92 4.04
N ALA A 112 11.97 19.68 4.62
CA ALA A 112 12.35 20.26 5.91
C ALA A 112 12.48 21.80 5.79
N TYR A 113 13.13 22.28 4.74
CA TYR A 113 13.27 23.71 4.48
C TYR A 113 11.92 24.40 4.23
N GLU A 114 11.05 23.78 3.44
CA GLU A 114 9.68 24.26 3.20
C GLU A 114 8.91 24.53 4.50
N ARG A 115 9.02 23.63 5.48
CA ARG A 115 8.38 23.81 6.79
C ARG A 115 8.90 25.03 7.53
N THR A 116 10.18 25.38 7.37
CA THR A 116 10.72 26.61 7.97
C THR A 116 10.19 27.87 7.31
N LEU A 117 9.67 27.79 6.10
CA LEU A 117 9.04 28.88 5.36
C LEU A 117 7.53 28.97 5.62
N GLY A 118 6.94 28.04 6.37
CA GLY A 118 5.51 27.97 6.65
C GLY A 118 4.73 27.00 5.74
N GLY A 119 5.40 26.28 4.84
CA GLY A 119 4.80 25.24 4.00
C GLY A 119 4.59 23.92 4.75
N GLN A 120 3.81 23.03 4.15
CA GLN A 120 3.45 21.75 4.77
C GLN A 120 4.61 20.72 4.72
N GLY A 121 5.40 20.74 3.66
CA GLY A 121 6.52 19.82 3.47
C GLY A 121 6.08 18.34 3.60
N LEU A 122 5.05 17.95 2.85
CA LEU A 122 4.43 16.63 2.94
C LEU A 122 5.28 15.56 2.27
N LEU A 123 5.59 14.50 2.98
CA LEU A 123 6.20 13.32 2.41
C LEU A 123 5.13 12.37 1.92
N ALA A 124 5.16 12.04 0.63
CA ALA A 124 4.24 11.06 0.06
C ALA A 124 4.42 9.69 0.74
N PRO A 125 3.33 9.02 1.15
CA PRO A 125 3.42 7.74 1.83
C PRO A 125 3.92 6.64 0.90
N SER A 126 4.74 5.74 1.43
CA SER A 126 5.01 4.43 0.84
C SER A 126 3.87 3.47 1.19
N SER A 127 3.75 2.39 0.45
CA SER A 127 2.76 1.35 0.75
C SER A 127 3.28 -0.04 0.44
N THR A 128 2.83 -1.01 1.22
CA THR A 128 2.85 -2.42 0.87
C THR A 128 1.45 -2.83 0.45
N TYR A 129 1.37 -3.66 -0.58
CA TYR A 129 0.10 -4.14 -1.11
C TYR A 129 -0.07 -5.61 -0.76
N HIS A 130 -1.23 -5.94 -0.22
CA HIS A 130 -1.60 -7.31 0.09
C HIS A 130 -2.72 -7.76 -0.85
N HIS A 131 -2.71 -9.03 -1.21
CA HIS A 131 -3.89 -9.64 -1.80
C HIS A 131 -5.03 -9.51 -0.80
N PHE A 132 -6.22 -9.17 -1.28
CA PHE A 132 -7.40 -9.20 -0.41
C PHE A 132 -7.98 -10.61 -0.40
N ALA A 133 -8.44 -11.04 0.76
CA ALA A 133 -9.20 -12.27 0.87
C ALA A 133 -10.54 -12.12 0.14
N VAL A 134 -10.84 -13.06 -0.73
CA VAL A 134 -12.17 -13.13 -1.38
C VAL A 134 -13.21 -13.60 -0.36
N GLY A 135 -14.46 -13.22 -0.58
CA GLY A 135 -15.56 -13.76 0.19
C GLY A 135 -15.82 -15.23 -0.16
N LEU A 136 -16.57 -15.93 0.68
CA LEU A 136 -16.85 -17.37 0.50
C LEU A 136 -17.47 -17.73 -0.87
N THR A 137 -18.10 -16.78 -1.54
CA THR A 137 -18.65 -16.96 -2.90
C THR A 137 -17.65 -16.73 -4.03
N GLY A 138 -16.40 -16.42 -3.72
CA GLY A 138 -15.37 -16.10 -4.71
C GLY A 138 -15.31 -14.61 -5.10
N ASP A 139 -16.30 -13.83 -4.71
CA ASP A 139 -16.37 -12.38 -4.93
C ASP A 139 -15.75 -11.60 -3.78
N LYS A 140 -15.80 -10.26 -3.86
CA LYS A 140 -15.35 -9.39 -2.76
C LYS A 140 -16.12 -9.69 -1.47
N MET A 141 -15.38 -9.91 -0.37
CA MET A 141 -15.92 -10.04 0.97
C MET A 141 -16.66 -8.77 1.38
N SER A 142 -17.87 -8.92 1.96
CA SER A 142 -18.67 -7.77 2.40
C SER A 142 -19.49 -8.12 3.64
N SER A 143 -19.37 -7.30 4.68
CA SER A 143 -20.17 -7.44 5.91
C SER A 143 -21.67 -7.24 5.67
N SER A 144 -22.05 -6.50 4.63
CA SER A 144 -23.46 -6.34 4.24
C SER A 144 -24.06 -7.57 3.55
N LYS A 145 -23.22 -8.56 3.21
CA LYS A 145 -23.63 -9.83 2.60
C LYS A 145 -23.20 -11.01 3.47
N PRO A 146 -23.95 -11.37 4.54
CA PRO A 146 -23.53 -12.35 5.55
C PRO A 146 -23.13 -13.72 5.00
N LYS A 147 -23.64 -14.10 3.82
CA LYS A 147 -23.30 -15.37 3.17
C LYS A 147 -21.89 -15.39 2.58
N THR A 148 -21.27 -14.23 2.39
CA THR A 148 -19.90 -14.10 1.82
C THR A 148 -18.81 -14.01 2.86
N THR A 149 -19.17 -13.98 4.16
CA THR A 149 -18.27 -13.64 5.25
C THR A 149 -18.47 -14.58 6.43
N ILE A 150 -17.41 -14.96 7.10
CA ILE A 150 -17.42 -15.56 8.43
C ILE A 150 -17.27 -14.41 9.43
N PHE A 151 -18.22 -14.30 10.37
CA PHE A 151 -18.12 -13.35 11.46
C PHE A 151 -17.52 -14.01 12.69
N LEU A 152 -16.85 -13.23 13.54
CA LEU A 152 -16.20 -13.75 14.76
C LEU A 152 -17.20 -14.24 15.83
N ASP A 153 -18.45 -13.85 15.69
CA ASP A 153 -19.58 -14.25 16.54
C ASP A 153 -20.54 -15.26 15.86
N ASP A 154 -20.15 -15.78 14.68
CA ASP A 154 -20.94 -16.86 14.05
C ASP A 154 -20.94 -18.12 14.89
N GLU A 155 -22.09 -18.77 14.99
CA GLU A 155 -22.20 -20.13 15.51
C GLU A 155 -21.37 -21.11 14.67
N ILE A 156 -20.67 -22.06 15.31
CA ILE A 156 -19.80 -23.03 14.64
C ILE A 156 -20.53 -23.77 13.50
N ALA A 157 -21.76 -24.22 13.74
CA ALA A 157 -22.57 -24.88 12.72
C ALA A 157 -22.89 -23.98 11.51
N ALA A 158 -22.97 -22.66 11.71
CA ALA A 158 -23.15 -21.70 10.63
C ALA A 158 -21.86 -21.54 9.81
N VAL A 159 -20.70 -21.51 10.46
CA VAL A 159 -19.38 -21.47 9.79
C VAL A 159 -19.17 -22.68 8.90
N GLU A 160 -19.40 -23.88 9.43
CA GLU A 160 -19.34 -25.12 8.64
C GLU A 160 -20.21 -25.05 7.39
N LYS A 161 -21.49 -24.64 7.56
CA LYS A 161 -22.43 -24.51 6.44
C LYS A 161 -21.99 -23.47 5.40
N LYS A 162 -21.38 -22.38 5.85
CA LYS A 162 -20.83 -21.34 4.97
C LYS A 162 -19.64 -21.88 4.16
N ILE A 163 -18.67 -22.55 4.80
CA ILE A 163 -17.49 -23.12 4.13
C ILE A 163 -17.88 -24.25 3.18
N LYS A 164 -18.79 -25.14 3.56
CA LYS A 164 -19.31 -26.20 2.65
C LYS A 164 -19.86 -25.62 1.33
N ARG A 165 -20.41 -24.42 1.36
CA ARG A 165 -20.97 -23.73 0.19
C ARG A 165 -20.00 -22.78 -0.50
N ALA A 166 -18.78 -22.64 0.03
CA ALA A 166 -17.78 -21.76 -0.54
C ALA A 166 -17.44 -22.15 -1.97
N PHE A 167 -17.05 -21.14 -2.75
CA PHE A 167 -16.56 -21.36 -4.11
C PHE A 167 -15.33 -22.29 -4.08
N SER A 168 -15.27 -23.20 -5.02
CA SER A 168 -14.22 -24.21 -5.09
C SER A 168 -13.46 -24.15 -6.42
N GLY A 169 -12.17 -24.38 -6.34
CA GLY A 169 -11.30 -24.57 -7.49
C GLY A 169 -11.30 -26.01 -8.05
N GLY A 170 -12.17 -26.89 -7.54
CA GLY A 170 -12.29 -28.28 -8.00
C GLY A 170 -13.02 -28.43 -9.34
N GLN A 171 -12.96 -29.65 -9.90
CA GLN A 171 -13.69 -30.00 -11.12
C GLN A 171 -15.14 -30.40 -10.80
N PRO A 172 -16.04 -30.40 -11.82
CA PRO A 172 -17.44 -30.73 -11.63
C PRO A 172 -17.70 -32.17 -11.14
N THR A 173 -16.85 -33.13 -11.52
CA THR A 173 -16.98 -34.54 -11.09
C THR A 173 -15.72 -35.01 -10.36
N ILE A 174 -15.86 -36.05 -9.53
CA ILE A 174 -14.73 -36.67 -8.83
C ILE A 174 -13.72 -37.26 -9.83
N GLU A 175 -14.19 -37.91 -10.89
CA GLU A 175 -13.35 -38.52 -11.91
C GLU A 175 -12.53 -37.46 -12.64
N GLU A 176 -13.14 -36.33 -13.00
CA GLU A 176 -12.42 -35.22 -13.62
C GLU A 176 -11.42 -34.60 -12.66
N HIS A 177 -11.81 -34.42 -11.39
CA HIS A 177 -10.92 -33.90 -10.38
C HIS A 177 -9.71 -34.81 -10.15
N ARG A 178 -9.91 -36.11 -10.05
CA ARG A 178 -8.82 -37.09 -9.92
C ARG A 178 -7.88 -37.07 -11.13
N ARG A 179 -8.39 -36.78 -12.32
CA ARG A 179 -7.61 -36.75 -13.58
C ARG A 179 -6.91 -35.42 -13.82
N LEU A 180 -7.56 -34.30 -13.54
CA LEU A 180 -7.10 -32.94 -13.90
C LEU A 180 -6.57 -32.13 -12.73
N GLY A 181 -6.89 -32.56 -11.52
CA GLY A 181 -6.61 -31.79 -10.31
C GLY A 181 -7.53 -30.59 -10.10
N GLY A 182 -7.39 -29.95 -8.97
CA GLY A 182 -8.03 -28.68 -8.64
C GLY A 182 -7.08 -27.48 -8.82
N ASN A 183 -7.65 -26.29 -8.79
CA ASN A 183 -6.88 -25.05 -8.79
C ASN A 183 -6.97 -24.36 -7.41
N PRO A 184 -5.92 -24.48 -6.56
CA PRO A 184 -5.89 -23.88 -5.23
C PRO A 184 -5.86 -22.35 -5.28
N ASP A 185 -5.37 -21.75 -6.38
CA ASP A 185 -5.24 -20.29 -6.49
C ASP A 185 -6.61 -19.58 -6.51
N ILE A 186 -7.67 -20.28 -6.89
CA ILE A 186 -9.04 -19.78 -6.89
C ILE A 186 -9.94 -20.48 -5.86
N ASP A 187 -9.43 -21.51 -5.17
CA ASP A 187 -10.21 -22.23 -4.15
C ASP A 187 -10.25 -21.42 -2.85
N VAL A 188 -11.45 -21.04 -2.43
CA VAL A 188 -11.63 -20.18 -1.26
C VAL A 188 -11.25 -20.88 0.03
N ALA A 189 -11.50 -22.19 0.16
CA ALA A 189 -11.12 -22.92 1.36
C ALA A 189 -9.60 -22.97 1.52
N TYR A 190 -8.85 -23.21 0.43
CA TYR A 190 -7.38 -23.16 0.44
C TYR A 190 -6.87 -21.76 0.78
N GLN A 191 -7.45 -20.71 0.17
CA GLN A 191 -7.06 -19.33 0.46
C GLN A 191 -7.29 -18.95 1.92
N TYR A 192 -8.39 -19.42 2.54
CA TYR A 192 -8.68 -19.16 3.94
C TYR A 192 -7.72 -19.89 4.87
N MET A 193 -7.34 -21.15 4.54
CA MET A 193 -6.25 -21.83 5.22
C MET A 193 -4.98 -20.98 5.17
N MET A 194 -4.54 -20.59 3.99
CA MET A 194 -3.29 -19.85 3.76
C MET A 194 -3.27 -18.47 4.44
N TYR A 195 -4.41 -17.75 4.50
CA TYR A 195 -4.42 -16.37 5.02
C TYR A 195 -4.75 -16.28 6.51
N PHE A 196 -5.47 -17.25 7.08
CA PHE A 196 -6.08 -17.07 8.38
C PHE A 196 -5.93 -18.22 9.37
N PHE A 197 -5.81 -19.46 8.90
CA PHE A 197 -6.05 -20.60 9.76
C PHE A 197 -4.90 -21.61 9.85
N GLU A 198 -3.89 -21.51 9.00
CA GLU A 198 -2.76 -22.42 9.02
C GLU A 198 -1.44 -21.64 8.97
N ASP A 199 -0.58 -21.87 9.96
CA ASP A 199 0.72 -21.23 10.08
C ASP A 199 1.88 -22.09 9.53
N ASP A 200 1.62 -23.37 9.22
CA ASP A 200 2.61 -24.29 8.68
C ASP A 200 2.66 -24.21 7.14
N ASP A 201 3.67 -23.52 6.63
CA ASP A 201 3.89 -23.33 5.20
C ASP A 201 4.20 -24.64 4.47
N ASP A 202 4.89 -25.59 5.11
CA ASP A 202 5.21 -26.90 4.53
C ASP A 202 3.93 -27.72 4.36
N TYR A 203 3.07 -27.71 5.36
CA TYR A 203 1.75 -28.35 5.28
C TYR A 203 0.85 -27.73 4.23
N LEU A 204 0.83 -26.39 4.13
CA LEU A 204 0.10 -25.69 3.06
C LEU A 204 0.62 -26.07 1.68
N GLN A 205 1.93 -26.24 1.51
CA GLN A 205 2.53 -26.66 0.26
C GLN A 205 2.15 -28.10 -0.09
N GLU A 206 2.10 -29.02 0.89
CA GLU A 206 1.65 -30.39 0.70
C GLU A 206 0.18 -30.43 0.23
N ILE A 207 -0.71 -29.71 0.91
CA ILE A 207 -2.11 -29.58 0.53
C ILE A 207 -2.23 -29.03 -0.90
N ASN A 208 -1.46 -27.99 -1.25
CA ASN A 208 -1.45 -27.41 -2.59
C ASN A 208 -1.11 -28.45 -3.66
N GLN A 209 -0.04 -29.22 -3.44
CA GLN A 209 0.40 -30.27 -4.37
C GLN A 209 -0.65 -31.38 -4.52
N HIS A 210 -1.23 -31.86 -3.42
CA HIS A 210 -2.25 -32.88 -3.44
C HIS A 210 -3.54 -32.41 -4.13
N TYR A 211 -3.91 -31.13 -3.97
CA TYR A 211 -5.07 -30.58 -4.64
C TYR A 211 -4.85 -30.43 -6.15
N ARG A 212 -3.67 -29.94 -6.56
CA ARG A 212 -3.29 -29.81 -7.97
C ARG A 212 -3.16 -31.16 -8.68
N SER A 213 -2.73 -32.18 -7.98
CA SER A 213 -2.62 -33.54 -8.53
C SER A 213 -3.95 -34.31 -8.56
N GLY A 214 -5.00 -33.77 -7.92
CA GLY A 214 -6.27 -34.48 -7.75
C GLY A 214 -6.26 -35.55 -6.65
N ALA A 215 -5.18 -35.66 -5.88
CA ALA A 215 -5.11 -36.55 -4.71
C ALA A 215 -6.03 -36.09 -3.57
N LEU A 216 -6.16 -34.79 -3.38
CA LEU A 216 -7.09 -34.17 -2.41
C LEU A 216 -8.32 -33.66 -3.14
N LEU A 217 -9.51 -34.07 -2.74
CA LEU A 217 -10.77 -33.61 -3.34
C LEU A 217 -11.21 -32.25 -2.78
N ALA A 218 -12.05 -31.53 -3.53
CA ALA A 218 -12.59 -30.25 -3.10
C ALA A 218 -13.40 -30.33 -1.79
N GLY A 219 -14.12 -31.43 -1.55
CA GLY A 219 -14.82 -31.68 -0.29
C GLY A 219 -13.88 -31.88 0.89
N GLU A 220 -12.76 -32.56 0.66
CA GLU A 220 -11.72 -32.80 1.68
C GLU A 220 -10.99 -31.48 2.00
N MET A 221 -10.65 -30.65 1.00
CA MET A 221 -10.10 -29.31 1.18
C MET A 221 -11.01 -28.44 2.07
N LYS A 222 -12.32 -28.45 1.77
CA LYS A 222 -13.29 -27.73 2.60
C LYS A 222 -13.37 -28.26 4.03
N GLN A 223 -13.24 -29.57 4.23
CA GLN A 223 -13.25 -30.15 5.56
C GLN A 223 -12.01 -29.71 6.36
N LEU A 224 -10.81 -29.72 5.77
CA LEU A 224 -9.60 -29.19 6.40
C LEU A 224 -9.79 -27.72 6.84
N CYS A 225 -10.34 -26.90 5.96
CA CYS A 225 -10.63 -25.50 6.28
C CYS A 225 -11.67 -25.37 7.41
N ILE A 226 -12.70 -26.21 7.44
CA ILE A 226 -13.70 -26.24 8.52
C ILE A 226 -13.04 -26.55 9.86
N ASP A 227 -12.23 -27.60 9.91
CA ASP A 227 -11.58 -28.05 11.13
C ASP A 227 -10.71 -26.94 11.73
N ARG A 228 -9.88 -26.30 10.93
CA ARG A 228 -9.02 -25.18 11.35
C ARG A 228 -9.81 -23.92 11.72
N ALA A 229 -10.79 -23.53 10.89
CA ALA A 229 -11.61 -22.35 11.14
C ALA A 229 -12.44 -22.47 12.42
N THR A 230 -13.00 -23.64 12.69
CA THR A 230 -13.82 -23.88 13.87
C THR A 230 -12.97 -23.95 15.15
N GLU A 231 -11.81 -24.57 15.09
CA GLU A 231 -10.82 -24.55 16.18
C GLU A 231 -10.41 -23.11 16.53
N TRP A 232 -10.00 -22.35 15.51
CA TRP A 232 -9.58 -20.96 15.69
C TRP A 232 -10.69 -20.08 16.26
N LEU A 233 -11.91 -20.21 15.72
CA LEU A 233 -13.05 -19.41 16.15
C LEU A 233 -13.49 -19.74 17.57
N SER A 234 -13.52 -21.02 17.94
CA SER A 234 -13.83 -21.45 19.30
C SER A 234 -12.85 -20.86 20.32
N ASN A 235 -11.55 -20.95 20.03
CA ASN A 235 -10.51 -20.35 20.87
C ASN A 235 -10.66 -18.82 20.97
N HIS A 236 -11.05 -18.15 19.87
CA HIS A 236 -11.28 -16.71 19.86
C HIS A 236 -12.48 -16.32 20.73
N GLN A 237 -13.60 -17.04 20.60
CA GLN A 237 -14.84 -16.79 21.36
C GLN A 237 -14.63 -17.03 22.87
N GLU A 238 -13.92 -18.09 23.22
CA GLU A 238 -13.56 -18.39 24.62
C GLU A 238 -12.73 -17.24 25.23
N LYS A 239 -11.68 -16.79 24.57
CA LYS A 239 -10.85 -15.66 25.03
C LYS A 239 -11.63 -14.35 25.13
N LYS A 240 -12.56 -14.11 24.19
CA LYS A 240 -13.43 -12.94 24.23
C LYS A 240 -14.31 -12.96 25.47
N ASP A 241 -14.90 -14.11 25.82
CA ASP A 241 -15.77 -14.26 27.00
C ASP A 241 -14.98 -14.10 28.30
N GLU A 242 -13.77 -14.65 28.38
CA GLU A 242 -12.85 -14.47 29.50
C GLU A 242 -12.50 -13.00 29.76
N THR A 243 -12.37 -12.19 28.69
CA THR A 243 -11.97 -10.78 28.78
C THR A 243 -13.15 -9.81 28.86
N ALA A 244 -14.38 -10.28 28.73
CA ALA A 244 -15.59 -9.44 28.80
C ALA A 244 -15.81 -8.72 30.12
N HIS A 245 -15.05 -9.07 31.15
CA HIS A 245 -15.15 -8.52 32.50
C HIS A 245 -13.99 -7.57 32.88
N LEU A 246 -13.06 -7.32 31.91
CA LEU A 246 -11.96 -6.35 32.04
C LEU A 246 -12.36 -4.97 31.53
#